data_675baf06f2e086b44d4a543a40b44283
#
_entry.id   675baf06f2e086b44d4a543a40b44283
#
_cell.length_a   1.000
_cell.length_b   1.000
_cell.length_c   1.000
_cell.angle_alpha   90.00
_cell.angle_beta   90.00
_cell.angle_gamma   90.00
#
_symmetry.space_group_name_H-M   'P 1'
#
loop_
_entity.id
_entity.type
_entity.pdbx_description
1 polymer ?
#
loop_
_entity_poly.entity_id
_entity_poly.type
_entity_poly.pdbx_seq_one_letter_code
_entity_poly.pdbx_strand_id
1 'polypeptide(L)'
;MTLSNKTKPILPLLALAVSAFLYGLHFFVGGGYERLLSDSEAYLYIAQGGHIGAPYNVRFFGPFTASLIARVSGISVLGAFHILTPLVLIASLILLERSVKRRGGSVEFQAAVLLALGCALAATFGYIPVMVDPLLLVLTCLTLVALESDYLIAAIACAILAALTKEYGLFLAFIVFLVAYRNGRRKLALIGILLPAGLMLAVMMLNRSGSTSFSVADWPRFVSAMFGYHPSLVRFRGWANYLKIQYMWSWSVLWPIMVIAAAGVVSSLRDRIKMTASQIGFAVMLLAMPLLLLGDWGRSVLIAVPFAVIAAASHPLARDRYFIFLLALGGLSTALARPFHSTPPPPRVLTVAMTAISVAASLLIANRILRFSASKTKSQLDPAMDMHSHEAALP
;
A
#
# COMPACT_ATOMS: atom_id res chain seq x y z
N MET A 1 -24.21 14.22 -15.85
CA MET A 1 -24.92 12.94 -15.98
C MET A 1 -24.89 12.28 -14.60
N THR A 2 -26.01 12.25 -13.87
CA THR A 2 -26.11 11.58 -12.56
C THR A 2 -26.51 10.13 -12.80
N LEU A 3 -25.62 9.19 -12.44
CA LEU A 3 -25.93 7.77 -12.53
C LEU A 3 -27.18 7.43 -11.69
N SER A 4 -28.06 6.64 -12.26
CA SER A 4 -29.24 6.14 -11.56
C SER A 4 -28.85 5.41 -10.26
N ASN A 5 -29.65 5.53 -9.20
CA ASN A 5 -29.38 4.84 -7.93
C ASN A 5 -29.25 3.30 -8.07
N LYS A 6 -29.85 2.71 -9.11
CA LYS A 6 -29.73 1.27 -9.39
C LYS A 6 -28.40 0.84 -9.98
N THR A 7 -27.66 1.75 -10.64
CA THR A 7 -26.36 1.44 -11.28
C THR A 7 -25.16 1.67 -10.33
N LYS A 8 -25.34 2.38 -9.24
CA LYS A 8 -24.25 2.72 -8.31
C LYS A 8 -23.52 1.50 -7.71
N PRO A 9 -24.20 0.43 -7.23
CA PRO A 9 -23.49 -0.72 -6.64
C PRO A 9 -22.72 -1.56 -7.66
N ILE A 10 -23.00 -1.42 -8.97
CA ILE A 10 -22.34 -2.18 -10.04
C ILE A 10 -20.91 -1.66 -10.30
N LEU A 11 -20.63 -0.37 -10.07
CA LEU A 11 -19.34 0.24 -10.37
C LEU A 11 -18.15 -0.43 -9.65
N PRO A 12 -18.18 -0.67 -8.34
CA PRO A 12 -17.09 -1.38 -7.65
C PRO A 12 -16.89 -2.80 -8.17
N LEU A 13 -17.98 -3.51 -8.48
CA LEU A 13 -17.89 -4.86 -9.05
C LEU A 13 -17.25 -4.86 -10.43
N LEU A 14 -17.61 -3.88 -11.27
CA LEU A 14 -16.99 -3.72 -12.58
C LEU A 14 -15.50 -3.39 -12.46
N ALA A 15 -15.12 -2.52 -11.53
CA ALA A 15 -13.73 -2.20 -11.26
C ALA A 15 -12.92 -3.42 -10.81
N LEU A 16 -13.49 -4.26 -9.95
CA LEU A 16 -12.88 -5.54 -9.55
C LEU A 16 -12.76 -6.51 -10.72
N ALA A 17 -13.81 -6.64 -11.56
CA ALA A 17 -13.80 -7.50 -12.73
C ALA A 17 -12.72 -7.08 -13.75
N VAL A 18 -12.58 -5.76 -14.01
CA VAL A 18 -11.53 -5.22 -14.88
C VAL A 18 -10.15 -5.50 -14.29
N SER A 19 -9.98 -5.31 -12.99
CA SER A 19 -8.70 -5.59 -12.31
C SER A 19 -8.33 -7.08 -12.38
N ALA A 20 -9.30 -7.98 -12.18
CA ALA A 20 -9.09 -9.42 -12.29
C ALA A 20 -8.77 -9.86 -13.73
N PHE A 21 -9.47 -9.29 -14.71
CA PHE A 21 -9.17 -9.50 -16.14
C PHE A 21 -7.74 -9.06 -16.48
N LEU A 22 -7.33 -7.86 -16.06
CA LEU A 22 -5.98 -7.36 -16.28
C LEU A 22 -4.93 -8.22 -15.57
N TYR A 23 -5.22 -8.73 -14.36
CA TYR A 23 -4.35 -9.68 -13.70
C TYR A 23 -4.15 -10.94 -14.55
N GLY A 24 -5.23 -11.55 -15.04
CA GLY A 24 -5.17 -12.71 -15.93
C GLY A 24 -4.40 -12.41 -17.21
N LEU A 25 -4.62 -11.23 -17.82
CA LEU A 25 -3.90 -10.81 -19.01
C LEU A 25 -2.39 -10.71 -18.75
N HIS A 26 -1.97 -10.06 -17.66
CA HIS A 26 -0.55 -9.97 -17.29
C HIS A 26 0.04 -11.33 -16.92
N PHE A 27 -0.73 -12.20 -16.30
CA PHE A 27 -0.30 -13.54 -15.92
C PHE A 27 -0.10 -14.45 -17.13
N PHE A 28 -1.06 -14.53 -18.05
CA PHE A 28 -0.99 -15.45 -19.17
C PHE A 28 -0.23 -14.87 -20.37
N VAL A 29 -0.48 -13.61 -20.74
CA VAL A 29 0.15 -12.97 -21.90
C VAL A 29 1.52 -12.41 -21.55
N GLY A 30 1.71 -11.92 -20.33
CA GLY A 30 2.99 -11.41 -19.82
C GLY A 30 4.00 -12.51 -19.42
N GLY A 31 3.62 -13.78 -19.50
CA GLY A 31 4.49 -14.91 -19.11
C GLY A 31 4.72 -15.02 -17.61
N GLY A 32 3.79 -14.50 -16.78
CA GLY A 32 3.93 -14.50 -15.32
C GLY A 32 4.00 -15.89 -14.71
N TYR A 33 3.38 -16.88 -15.35
CA TYR A 33 3.40 -18.28 -14.89
C TYR A 33 4.77 -18.96 -15.03
N GLU A 34 5.63 -18.49 -15.93
CA GLU A 34 6.99 -19.02 -16.15
C GLU A 34 8.07 -18.10 -15.52
N ARG A 35 7.68 -16.89 -15.11
CA ARG A 35 8.65 -15.88 -14.73
C ARG A 35 9.02 -15.97 -13.26
N LEU A 36 10.25 -16.32 -13.02
CA LEU A 36 10.89 -16.29 -11.72
C LEU A 36 11.94 -15.18 -11.69
N LEU A 37 11.94 -14.40 -10.63
CA LEU A 37 13.04 -13.50 -10.28
C LEU A 37 13.83 -14.13 -9.13
N SER A 38 14.99 -13.58 -8.83
CA SER A 38 15.84 -14.07 -7.74
C SER A 38 15.09 -14.17 -6.40
N ASP A 39 14.22 -13.18 -6.09
CA ASP A 39 13.36 -13.23 -4.91
C ASP A 39 12.35 -14.38 -4.99
N SER A 40 11.79 -14.62 -6.18
CA SER A 40 10.80 -15.70 -6.40
C SER A 40 11.43 -17.08 -6.22
N GLU A 41 12.64 -17.27 -6.74
CA GLU A 41 13.40 -18.51 -6.56
C GLU A 41 13.72 -18.76 -5.09
N ALA A 42 14.11 -17.71 -4.36
CA ALA A 42 14.34 -17.77 -2.91
C ALA A 42 13.08 -18.21 -2.15
N TYR A 43 11.90 -17.64 -2.47
CA TYR A 43 10.65 -18.01 -1.81
C TYR A 43 10.20 -19.44 -2.15
N LEU A 44 10.38 -19.88 -3.38
CA LEU A 44 10.11 -21.28 -3.77
C LEU A 44 11.01 -22.25 -3.02
N TYR A 45 12.32 -21.94 -2.94
CA TYR A 45 13.28 -22.78 -2.23
C TYR A 45 12.92 -22.89 -0.73
N ILE A 46 12.57 -21.78 -0.06
CA ILE A 46 12.12 -21.81 1.35
C ILE A 46 10.82 -22.61 1.49
N ALA A 47 9.87 -22.45 0.59
CA ALA A 47 8.61 -23.19 0.63
C ALA A 47 8.77 -24.70 0.44
N GLN A 48 9.86 -25.14 -0.18
CA GLN A 48 10.27 -26.53 -0.33
C GLN A 48 11.09 -27.07 0.86
N GLY A 49 11.31 -26.26 1.90
CA GLY A 49 12.07 -26.62 3.09
C GLY A 49 13.54 -26.22 3.05
N GLY A 50 13.96 -25.47 2.04
CA GLY A 50 15.32 -24.94 1.94
C GLY A 50 15.59 -23.78 2.90
N HIS A 51 16.87 -23.54 3.21
CA HIS A 51 17.32 -22.45 4.07
C HIS A 51 18.14 -21.44 3.28
N ILE A 52 17.77 -20.17 3.37
CA ILE A 52 18.49 -19.05 2.76
C ILE A 52 18.81 -18.03 3.85
N GLY A 53 19.95 -17.34 3.72
CA GLY A 53 20.37 -16.28 4.64
C GLY A 53 19.49 -15.02 4.60
N ALA A 54 19.84 -14.04 5.44
CA ALA A 54 19.12 -12.77 5.49
C ALA A 54 19.10 -12.06 4.13
N PRO A 55 17.99 -11.36 3.80
CA PRO A 55 16.79 -11.13 4.63
C PRO A 55 15.73 -12.24 4.52
N TYR A 56 15.91 -13.24 3.68
CA TYR A 56 14.88 -14.24 3.35
C TYR A 56 14.56 -15.18 4.51
N ASN A 57 15.52 -15.40 5.43
CA ASN A 57 15.34 -16.26 6.61
C ASN A 57 14.23 -15.82 7.56
N VAL A 58 13.81 -14.54 7.51
CA VAL A 58 12.67 -14.02 8.30
C VAL A 58 11.35 -14.00 7.52
N ARG A 59 11.40 -14.08 6.20
CA ARG A 59 10.24 -14.00 5.29
C ARG A 59 9.59 -15.36 5.08
N PHE A 60 9.36 -16.10 6.17
CA PHE A 60 8.94 -17.49 6.03
C PHE A 60 7.42 -17.67 5.93
N PHE A 61 6.60 -16.72 6.42
CA PHE A 61 5.15 -16.92 6.51
C PHE A 61 4.48 -17.07 5.12
N GLY A 62 4.90 -16.30 4.12
CA GLY A 62 4.42 -16.45 2.75
C GLY A 62 4.78 -17.82 2.14
N PRO A 63 6.07 -18.22 2.11
CA PRO A 63 6.50 -19.54 1.68
C PRO A 63 5.84 -20.69 2.45
N PHE A 64 5.70 -20.58 3.77
CA PHE A 64 5.00 -21.56 4.60
C PHE A 64 3.53 -21.72 4.19
N THR A 65 2.82 -20.62 3.97
CA THR A 65 1.43 -20.63 3.52
C THR A 65 1.29 -21.32 2.16
N ALA A 66 2.16 -21.02 1.21
CA ALA A 66 2.18 -21.67 -0.09
C ALA A 66 2.48 -23.18 0.03
N SER A 67 3.45 -23.55 0.86
CA SER A 67 3.78 -24.96 1.16
C SER A 67 2.59 -25.71 1.77
N LEU A 68 1.88 -25.10 2.71
CA LEU A 68 0.70 -25.67 3.34
C LEU A 68 -0.43 -25.92 2.31
N ILE A 69 -0.70 -24.91 1.47
CA ILE A 69 -1.67 -25.04 0.38
C ILE A 69 -1.27 -26.18 -0.56
N ALA A 70 0.01 -26.23 -0.98
CA ALA A 70 0.51 -27.29 -1.85
C ALA A 70 0.30 -28.69 -1.27
N ARG A 71 0.63 -28.87 0.02
CA ARG A 71 0.44 -30.16 0.73
C ARG A 71 -1.01 -30.58 0.85
N VAL A 72 -1.90 -29.63 1.20
CA VAL A 72 -3.33 -29.93 1.40
C VAL A 72 -4.04 -30.19 0.09
N SER A 73 -3.69 -29.47 -0.98
CA SER A 73 -4.36 -29.58 -2.29
C SER A 73 -3.70 -30.54 -3.26
N GLY A 74 -2.49 -31.04 -2.96
CA GLY A 74 -1.73 -31.91 -3.86
C GLY A 74 -1.12 -31.21 -5.09
N ILE A 75 -1.17 -29.87 -5.16
CA ILE A 75 -0.59 -29.08 -6.27
C ILE A 75 0.89 -28.76 -5.99
N SER A 76 1.60 -28.30 -7.02
CA SER A 76 2.98 -27.82 -6.83
C SER A 76 3.01 -26.55 -5.96
N VAL A 77 4.14 -26.30 -5.29
CA VAL A 77 4.36 -25.05 -4.52
C VAL A 77 4.23 -23.82 -5.42
N LEU A 78 4.73 -23.88 -6.64
CA LEU A 78 4.56 -22.83 -7.64
C LEU A 78 3.06 -22.59 -7.94
N GLY A 79 2.30 -23.65 -8.18
CA GLY A 79 0.85 -23.57 -8.35
C GLY A 79 0.14 -22.96 -7.14
N ALA A 80 0.59 -23.28 -5.93
CA ALA A 80 0.06 -22.67 -4.70
C ALA A 80 0.27 -21.17 -4.65
N PHE A 81 1.44 -20.64 -5.04
CA PHE A 81 1.65 -19.20 -5.17
C PHE A 81 0.77 -18.56 -6.25
N HIS A 82 0.57 -19.24 -7.39
CA HIS A 82 -0.29 -18.75 -8.47
C HIS A 82 -1.76 -18.62 -8.03
N ILE A 83 -2.20 -19.42 -7.07
CA ILE A 83 -3.54 -19.32 -6.48
C ILE A 83 -3.58 -18.32 -5.32
N LEU A 84 -2.60 -18.37 -4.43
CA LEU A 84 -2.55 -17.52 -3.23
C LEU A 84 -2.51 -16.03 -3.61
N THR A 85 -1.66 -15.65 -4.56
CA THR A 85 -1.44 -14.26 -4.95
C THR A 85 -2.73 -13.56 -5.39
N PRO A 86 -3.50 -14.04 -6.39
CA PRO A 86 -4.74 -13.37 -6.79
C PRO A 86 -5.80 -13.39 -5.67
N LEU A 87 -5.88 -14.45 -4.88
CA LEU A 87 -6.85 -14.52 -3.77
C LEU A 87 -6.59 -13.44 -2.72
N VAL A 88 -5.33 -13.25 -2.29
CA VAL A 88 -5.00 -12.22 -1.29
C VAL A 88 -5.09 -10.81 -1.87
N LEU A 89 -4.84 -10.61 -3.17
CA LEU A 89 -5.05 -9.32 -3.83
C LEU A 89 -6.53 -8.96 -3.89
N ILE A 90 -7.40 -9.88 -4.30
CA ILE A 90 -8.85 -9.68 -4.32
C ILE A 90 -9.36 -9.40 -2.89
N ALA A 91 -8.92 -10.17 -1.89
CA ALA A 91 -9.28 -9.94 -0.50
C ALA A 91 -8.85 -8.53 -0.03
N SER A 92 -7.65 -8.08 -0.39
CA SER A 92 -7.16 -6.73 -0.07
C SER A 92 -8.06 -5.65 -0.67
N LEU A 93 -8.44 -5.79 -1.95
CA LEU A 93 -9.30 -4.84 -2.64
C LEU A 93 -10.70 -4.78 -2.01
N ILE A 94 -11.28 -5.93 -1.65
CA ILE A 94 -12.58 -6.00 -0.97
C ILE A 94 -12.52 -5.35 0.42
N LEU A 95 -11.46 -5.60 1.19
CA LEU A 95 -11.27 -4.98 2.50
C LEU A 95 -11.14 -3.46 2.40
N LEU A 96 -10.40 -2.97 1.40
CA LEU A 96 -10.25 -1.53 1.14
C LEU A 96 -11.57 -0.90 0.70
N GLU A 97 -12.32 -1.52 -0.20
CA GLU A 97 -13.65 -1.03 -0.60
C GLU A 97 -14.57 -0.86 0.60
N ARG A 98 -14.69 -1.92 1.42
CA ARG A 98 -15.52 -1.88 2.63
C ARG A 98 -15.08 -0.80 3.61
N SER A 99 -13.79 -0.59 3.76
CA SER A 99 -13.23 0.43 4.64
C SER A 99 -13.49 1.85 4.11
N VAL A 100 -13.30 2.07 2.81
CA VAL A 100 -13.66 3.34 2.14
C VAL A 100 -15.14 3.65 2.29
N LYS A 101 -16.01 2.65 2.08
CA LYS A 101 -17.46 2.76 2.26
C LYS A 101 -17.83 3.15 3.69
N ARG A 102 -17.23 2.50 4.71
CA ARG A 102 -17.45 2.84 6.14
C ARG A 102 -17.05 4.27 6.48
N ARG A 103 -16.08 4.83 5.76
CA ARG A 103 -15.64 6.23 5.93
C ARG A 103 -16.45 7.24 5.13
N GLY A 104 -17.53 6.80 4.49
CA GLY A 104 -18.42 7.68 3.71
C GLY A 104 -17.85 8.06 2.34
N GLY A 105 -16.87 7.33 1.84
CA GLY A 105 -16.39 7.49 0.47
C GLY A 105 -17.49 7.22 -0.54
N SER A 106 -17.60 8.06 -1.58
CA SER A 106 -18.60 7.89 -2.63
C SER A 106 -18.38 6.58 -3.40
N VAL A 107 -19.41 6.05 -4.04
CA VAL A 107 -19.32 4.82 -4.84
C VAL A 107 -18.35 4.99 -6.01
N GLU A 108 -18.34 6.18 -6.60
CA GLU A 108 -17.42 6.54 -7.66
C GLU A 108 -15.96 6.55 -7.18
N PHE A 109 -15.69 7.06 -5.98
CA PHE A 109 -14.36 7.01 -5.37
C PHE A 109 -13.95 5.58 -5.04
N GLN A 110 -14.87 4.76 -4.49
CA GLN A 110 -14.63 3.33 -4.25
C GLN A 110 -14.21 2.63 -5.54
N ALA A 111 -14.97 2.80 -6.62
CA ALA A 111 -14.67 2.22 -7.93
C ALA A 111 -13.34 2.71 -8.51
N ALA A 112 -13.04 4.01 -8.40
CA ALA A 112 -11.79 4.57 -8.90
C ALA A 112 -10.57 4.04 -8.12
N VAL A 113 -10.67 3.90 -6.80
CA VAL A 113 -9.62 3.29 -5.96
C VAL A 113 -9.40 1.84 -6.33
N LEU A 114 -10.49 1.06 -6.45
CA LEU A 114 -10.42 -0.35 -6.84
C LEU A 114 -9.77 -0.51 -8.22
N LEU A 115 -10.17 0.32 -9.19
CA LEU A 115 -9.60 0.28 -10.52
C LEU A 115 -8.13 0.69 -10.50
N ALA A 116 -7.79 1.82 -9.87
CA ALA A 116 -6.43 2.34 -9.84
C ALA A 116 -5.47 1.36 -9.15
N LEU A 117 -5.83 0.90 -7.96
CA LEU A 117 -5.01 -0.02 -7.19
C LEU A 117 -5.01 -1.41 -7.82
N GLY A 118 -6.17 -1.91 -8.23
CA GLY A 118 -6.30 -3.21 -8.88
C GLY A 118 -5.49 -3.31 -10.17
N CYS A 119 -5.49 -2.27 -11.02
CA CYS A 119 -4.65 -2.20 -12.21
C CYS A 119 -3.15 -2.19 -11.87
N ALA A 120 -2.74 -1.42 -10.87
CA ALA A 120 -1.35 -1.37 -10.42
C ALA A 120 -0.87 -2.72 -9.87
N LEU A 121 -1.70 -3.38 -9.05
CA LEU A 121 -1.43 -4.71 -8.49
C LEU A 121 -1.42 -5.79 -9.56
N ALA A 122 -2.38 -5.76 -10.50
CA ALA A 122 -2.45 -6.66 -11.64
C ALA A 122 -1.19 -6.58 -12.49
N ALA A 123 -0.78 -5.37 -12.86
CA ALA A 123 0.42 -5.12 -13.64
C ALA A 123 1.71 -5.55 -12.90
N THR A 124 1.72 -5.54 -11.57
CA THR A 124 2.89 -5.95 -10.77
C THR A 124 2.91 -7.44 -10.54
N PHE A 125 1.86 -7.98 -9.96
CA PHE A 125 1.84 -9.36 -9.45
C PHE A 125 1.26 -10.36 -10.42
N GLY A 126 0.53 -9.94 -11.46
CA GLY A 126 0.23 -10.80 -12.60
C GLY A 126 1.50 -11.17 -13.36
N TYR A 127 2.47 -10.23 -13.42
CA TYR A 127 3.77 -10.45 -14.07
C TYR A 127 4.77 -11.20 -13.19
N ILE A 128 4.72 -11.05 -11.84
CA ILE A 128 5.61 -11.71 -10.87
C ILE A 128 4.75 -12.25 -9.73
N PRO A 129 4.08 -13.40 -9.93
CA PRO A 129 3.11 -13.88 -8.94
C PRO A 129 3.76 -14.51 -7.71
N VAL A 130 5.01 -14.95 -7.79
CA VAL A 130 5.71 -15.60 -6.68
C VAL A 130 6.38 -14.56 -5.81
N MET A 131 5.58 -13.87 -4.98
CA MET A 131 6.01 -12.81 -4.07
C MET A 131 5.26 -12.87 -2.74
N VAL A 132 5.89 -12.35 -1.68
CA VAL A 132 5.25 -12.25 -0.34
C VAL A 132 4.51 -10.93 -0.13
N ASP A 133 4.76 -9.93 -0.96
CA ASP A 133 4.17 -8.59 -0.85
C ASP A 133 2.63 -8.56 -0.94
N PRO A 134 1.96 -9.40 -1.77
CA PRO A 134 0.49 -9.52 -1.75
C PRO A 134 -0.06 -9.94 -0.39
N LEU A 135 0.61 -10.90 0.28
CA LEU A 135 0.21 -11.35 1.61
C LEU A 135 0.44 -10.24 2.66
N LEU A 136 1.54 -9.49 2.54
CA LEU A 136 1.79 -8.33 3.38
C LEU A 136 0.70 -7.25 3.20
N LEU A 137 0.23 -7.02 1.97
CA LEU A 137 -0.84 -6.06 1.69
C LEU A 137 -2.17 -6.45 2.37
N VAL A 138 -2.60 -7.71 2.27
CA VAL A 138 -3.84 -8.14 2.93
C VAL A 138 -3.72 -8.07 4.45
N LEU A 139 -2.57 -8.43 5.01
CA LEU A 139 -2.32 -8.30 6.46
C LEU A 139 -2.34 -6.83 6.90
N THR A 140 -1.84 -5.91 6.06
CA THR A 140 -1.94 -4.46 6.30
C THR A 140 -3.41 -4.00 6.32
N CYS A 141 -4.20 -4.44 5.34
CA CYS A 141 -5.63 -4.13 5.29
C CYS A 141 -6.37 -4.67 6.53
N LEU A 142 -6.09 -5.93 6.93
CA LEU A 142 -6.68 -6.54 8.11
C LEU A 142 -6.26 -5.82 9.41
N THR A 143 -4.98 -5.45 9.53
CA THR A 143 -4.49 -4.66 10.67
C THR A 143 -5.26 -3.34 10.78
N LEU A 144 -5.43 -2.64 9.66
CA LEU A 144 -6.14 -1.36 9.64
C LEU A 144 -7.62 -1.52 9.99
N VAL A 145 -8.31 -2.52 9.41
CA VAL A 145 -9.70 -2.83 9.75
C VAL A 145 -9.85 -3.15 11.23
N ALA A 146 -8.94 -3.94 11.78
CA ALA A 146 -8.94 -4.30 13.20
C ALA A 146 -8.71 -3.08 14.12
N LEU A 147 -7.77 -2.18 13.75
CA LEU A 147 -7.52 -0.93 14.48
C LEU A 147 -8.72 0.03 14.44
N GLU A 148 -9.39 0.13 13.29
CA GLU A 148 -10.57 0.98 13.13
C GLU A 148 -11.81 0.43 13.84
N SER A 149 -11.85 -0.88 14.08
CA SER A 149 -12.91 -1.58 14.82
C SER A 149 -12.57 -1.80 16.31
N ASP A 150 -11.45 -1.24 16.80
CA ASP A 150 -10.91 -1.41 18.17
C ASP A 150 -10.60 -2.87 18.57
N TYR A 151 -10.39 -3.77 17.60
CA TYR A 151 -9.97 -5.15 17.81
C TYR A 151 -8.44 -5.25 17.92
N LEU A 152 -7.86 -4.70 19.01
CA LEU A 152 -6.40 -4.59 19.15
C LEU A 152 -5.68 -5.93 19.13
N ILE A 153 -6.25 -6.99 19.70
CA ILE A 153 -5.64 -8.34 19.67
C ILE A 153 -5.53 -8.85 18.24
N ALA A 154 -6.57 -8.67 17.42
CA ALA A 154 -6.53 -9.04 16.02
C ALA A 154 -5.51 -8.19 15.23
N ALA A 155 -5.40 -6.88 15.54
CA ALA A 155 -4.39 -6.02 14.95
C ALA A 155 -2.97 -6.46 15.29
N ILE A 156 -2.70 -6.86 16.55
CA ILE A 156 -1.41 -7.42 17.00
C ILE A 156 -1.11 -8.72 16.26
N ALA A 157 -2.07 -9.64 16.15
CA ALA A 157 -1.89 -10.90 15.43
C ALA A 157 -1.55 -10.67 13.95
N CYS A 158 -2.27 -9.77 13.28
CA CYS A 158 -1.97 -9.40 11.90
C CYS A 158 -0.58 -8.76 11.75
N ALA A 159 -0.16 -7.90 12.69
CA ALA A 159 1.16 -7.29 12.68
C ALA A 159 2.29 -8.31 12.90
N ILE A 160 2.07 -9.33 13.75
CA ILE A 160 2.99 -10.46 13.91
C ILE A 160 3.17 -11.20 12.58
N LEU A 161 2.07 -11.62 11.96
CA LEU A 161 2.10 -12.33 10.68
C LEU A 161 2.74 -11.47 9.57
N ALA A 162 2.49 -10.15 9.58
CA ALA A 162 3.10 -9.22 8.65
C ALA A 162 4.63 -9.12 8.85
N ALA A 163 5.12 -9.06 10.10
CA ALA A 163 6.55 -9.05 10.41
C ALA A 163 7.25 -10.36 10.00
N LEU A 164 6.56 -11.50 10.11
CA LEU A 164 7.02 -12.80 9.65
C LEU A 164 6.85 -13.02 8.13
N THR A 165 6.10 -12.15 7.46
CA THR A 165 5.98 -12.12 5.99
C THR A 165 7.09 -11.31 5.38
N LYS A 166 7.39 -10.16 5.95
CA LYS A 166 8.44 -9.25 5.50
C LYS A 166 8.79 -8.28 6.65
N GLU A 167 10.06 -7.93 6.75
CA GLU A 167 10.60 -7.01 7.78
C GLU A 167 9.85 -5.67 7.87
N TYR A 168 9.27 -5.21 6.77
CA TYR A 168 8.42 -4.00 6.76
C TYR A 168 7.14 -4.13 7.60
N GLY A 169 6.72 -5.36 7.91
CA GLY A 169 5.63 -5.60 8.86
C GLY A 169 5.88 -5.04 10.25
N LEU A 170 7.13 -4.76 10.65
CA LEU A 170 7.46 -4.07 11.90
C LEU A 170 6.89 -2.64 11.95
N PHE A 171 6.72 -1.96 10.80
CA PHE A 171 6.04 -0.67 10.78
C PHE A 171 4.57 -0.80 11.19
N LEU A 172 3.90 -1.91 10.82
CA LEU A 172 2.54 -2.18 11.28
C LEU A 172 2.51 -2.40 12.79
N ALA A 173 3.47 -3.13 13.34
CA ALA A 173 3.61 -3.31 14.79
C ALA A 173 3.79 -1.96 15.51
N PHE A 174 4.58 -1.05 14.94
CA PHE A 174 4.75 0.31 15.48
C PHE A 174 3.46 1.15 15.36
N ILE A 175 2.71 1.04 14.29
CA ILE A 175 1.39 1.70 14.14
C ILE A 175 0.41 1.17 15.19
N VAL A 176 0.35 -0.15 15.38
CA VAL A 176 -0.48 -0.79 16.43
C VAL A 176 -0.09 -0.28 17.81
N PHE A 177 1.21 -0.19 18.10
CA PHE A 177 1.73 0.40 19.34
C PHE A 177 1.20 1.82 19.54
N LEU A 178 1.37 2.71 18.56
CA LEU A 178 0.96 4.11 18.68
C LEU A 178 -0.55 4.27 18.90
N VAL A 179 -1.36 3.51 18.16
CA VAL A 179 -2.82 3.56 18.28
C VAL A 179 -3.28 3.02 19.64
N ALA A 180 -2.73 1.89 20.09
CA ALA A 180 -3.05 1.30 21.39
C ALA A 180 -2.61 2.19 22.54
N TYR A 181 -1.38 2.76 22.47
CA TYR A 181 -0.84 3.68 23.48
C TYR A 181 -1.71 4.93 23.61
N ARG A 182 -2.07 5.53 22.48
CA ARG A 182 -2.96 6.70 22.45
C ARG A 182 -4.35 6.42 23.03
N ASN A 183 -4.86 5.20 22.86
CA ASN A 183 -6.12 4.77 23.43
C ASN A 183 -6.02 4.36 24.91
N GLY A 184 -4.88 4.62 25.58
CA GLY A 184 -4.64 4.31 26.98
C GLY A 184 -4.33 2.83 27.27
N ARG A 185 -4.27 1.97 26.26
CA ARG A 185 -4.08 0.52 26.41
C ARG A 185 -2.58 0.16 26.42
N ARG A 186 -1.83 0.72 27.37
CA ARG A 186 -0.34 0.65 27.43
C ARG A 186 0.22 -0.76 27.38
N LYS A 187 -0.40 -1.73 28.10
CA LYS A 187 0.06 -3.14 28.10
C LYS A 187 -0.05 -3.76 26.70
N LEU A 188 -1.20 -3.57 26.02
CA LEU A 188 -1.38 -4.07 24.64
C LEU A 188 -0.47 -3.34 23.65
N ALA A 189 -0.19 -2.06 23.87
CA ALA A 189 0.77 -1.33 23.07
C ALA A 189 2.17 -1.98 23.13
N LEU A 190 2.67 -2.24 24.34
CA LEU A 190 3.98 -2.91 24.50
C LEU A 190 4.01 -4.30 23.89
N ILE A 191 2.95 -5.11 24.08
CA ILE A 191 2.83 -6.41 23.41
C ILE A 191 2.83 -6.24 21.90
N GLY A 192 2.13 -5.24 21.37
CA GLY A 192 1.99 -4.96 19.93
C GLY A 192 3.30 -4.63 19.22
N ILE A 193 4.32 -4.14 19.93
CA ILE A 193 5.64 -3.87 19.34
C ILE A 193 6.67 -4.95 19.72
N LEU A 194 6.71 -5.39 20.98
CA LEU A 194 7.75 -6.30 21.46
C LEU A 194 7.57 -7.72 20.94
N LEU A 195 6.32 -8.20 20.84
CA LEU A 195 6.05 -9.58 20.41
C LEU A 195 6.38 -9.80 18.92
N PRO A 196 5.95 -8.95 17.96
CA PRO A 196 6.36 -9.09 16.55
C PRO A 196 7.88 -8.98 16.37
N ALA A 197 8.53 -8.02 17.04
CA ALA A 197 9.97 -7.85 16.96
C ALA A 197 10.74 -9.05 17.58
N GLY A 198 10.30 -9.52 18.72
CA GLY A 198 10.89 -10.69 19.41
C GLY A 198 10.73 -11.98 18.61
N LEU A 199 9.55 -12.23 18.04
CA LEU A 199 9.31 -13.41 17.20
C LEU A 199 10.14 -13.36 15.91
N MET A 200 10.22 -12.20 15.26
CA MET A 200 11.06 -12.03 14.08
C MET A 200 12.54 -12.32 14.43
N LEU A 201 13.03 -11.79 15.54
CA LEU A 201 14.39 -12.05 16.01
C LEU A 201 14.61 -13.54 16.33
N ALA A 202 13.65 -14.18 16.99
CA ALA A 202 13.71 -15.62 17.29
C ALA A 202 13.78 -16.47 16.01
N VAL A 203 12.94 -16.18 15.02
CA VAL A 203 12.96 -16.86 13.72
C VAL A 203 14.30 -16.67 13.02
N MET A 204 14.85 -15.45 13.07
CA MET A 204 16.18 -15.19 12.53
C MET A 204 17.26 -16.03 13.20
N MET A 205 17.19 -16.19 14.52
CA MET A 205 18.15 -16.98 15.29
C MET A 205 18.01 -18.48 15.02
N LEU A 206 16.78 -18.96 14.87
CA LEU A 206 16.50 -20.38 14.61
C LEU A 206 16.88 -20.79 13.17
N ASN A 207 16.65 -19.92 12.20
CA ASN A 207 16.93 -20.19 10.79
C ASN A 207 18.40 -19.93 10.42
N ARG A 208 19.31 -19.87 11.39
CA ARG A 208 20.74 -19.79 11.13
C ARG A 208 21.22 -21.09 10.50
N SER A 209 21.55 -21.03 9.22
CA SER A 209 22.38 -22.07 8.61
C SER A 209 23.79 -22.02 9.22
N GLY A 210 24.05 -22.91 10.09
CA GLY A 210 25.19 -23.58 10.68
C GLY A 210 26.61 -22.99 10.69
N SER A 211 26.98 -21.81 10.21
CA SER A 211 28.41 -21.46 10.11
C SER A 211 28.84 -20.03 10.42
N THR A 212 27.94 -19.11 10.65
CA THR A 212 28.36 -17.75 11.01
C THR A 212 27.76 -17.28 12.31
N SER A 213 28.59 -17.15 13.34
CA SER A 213 28.23 -16.40 14.56
C SER A 213 27.87 -14.98 14.17
N PHE A 214 26.61 -14.56 14.44
CA PHE A 214 26.20 -13.17 14.28
C PHE A 214 27.01 -12.33 15.28
N SER A 215 27.91 -11.51 14.79
CA SER A 215 28.59 -10.53 15.60
C SER A 215 27.84 -9.19 15.54
N VAL A 216 28.01 -8.38 16.55
CA VAL A 216 27.49 -6.99 16.54
C VAL A 216 28.05 -6.21 15.33
N ALA A 217 29.22 -6.59 14.85
CA ALA A 217 29.83 -6.03 13.63
C ALA A 217 29.05 -6.37 12.34
N ASP A 218 28.21 -7.39 12.32
CA ASP A 218 27.36 -7.73 11.16
C ASP A 218 26.02 -6.96 11.16
N TRP A 219 25.71 -6.25 12.25
CA TRP A 219 24.48 -5.47 12.37
C TRP A 219 24.30 -4.46 11.22
N PRO A 220 25.29 -3.67 10.79
CA PRO A 220 25.12 -2.79 9.63
C PRO A 220 24.79 -3.52 8.34
N ARG A 221 25.41 -4.70 8.11
CA ARG A 221 25.10 -5.54 6.94
C ARG A 221 23.70 -6.12 7.03
N PHE A 222 23.29 -6.53 8.21
CA PHE A 222 21.95 -7.05 8.48
C PHE A 222 20.88 -5.96 8.27
N VAL A 223 21.04 -4.79 8.84
CA VAL A 223 20.14 -3.63 8.64
C VAL A 223 20.11 -3.25 7.17
N SER A 224 21.26 -3.19 6.51
CA SER A 224 21.37 -2.95 5.07
C SER A 224 20.61 -4.01 4.24
N ALA A 225 20.75 -5.29 4.57
CA ALA A 225 20.01 -6.36 3.91
C ALA A 225 18.52 -6.32 4.21
N MET A 226 18.11 -6.03 5.46
CA MET A 226 16.72 -5.89 5.86
C MET A 226 15.98 -4.78 5.10
N PHE A 227 16.64 -3.64 4.91
CA PHE A 227 16.06 -2.51 4.18
C PHE A 227 16.31 -2.54 2.68
N GLY A 228 16.85 -3.66 2.16
CA GLY A 228 17.06 -3.85 0.72
C GLY A 228 18.09 -2.88 0.14
N TYR A 229 18.97 -2.32 0.96
CA TYR A 229 20.03 -1.44 0.52
C TYR A 229 21.05 -2.22 -0.31
N HIS A 230 20.99 -2.06 -1.63
CA HIS A 230 22.00 -2.56 -2.53
C HIS A 230 22.87 -1.39 -3.00
N PRO A 231 24.07 -1.23 -2.42
CA PRO A 231 24.99 -0.14 -2.81
C PRO A 231 25.32 -0.14 -4.31
N SER A 232 25.29 -1.32 -4.93
CA SER A 232 25.50 -1.49 -6.36
C SER A 232 24.39 -0.87 -7.23
N LEU A 233 23.12 -0.88 -6.79
CA LEU A 233 22.03 -0.27 -7.55
C LEU A 233 22.14 1.25 -7.58
N VAL A 234 22.55 1.86 -6.48
CA VAL A 234 22.78 3.31 -6.38
C VAL A 234 24.03 3.72 -7.17
N ARG A 235 25.12 2.94 -7.09
CA ARG A 235 26.35 3.17 -7.87
C ARG A 235 26.13 3.03 -9.37
N PHE A 236 25.33 2.03 -9.82
CA PHE A 236 25.21 1.70 -11.24
C PHE A 236 24.30 2.65 -12.02
N ARG A 237 23.31 3.24 -11.38
CA ARG A 237 22.28 4.02 -12.09
C ARG A 237 22.19 5.48 -11.66
N GLY A 238 22.91 5.89 -10.63
CA GLY A 238 22.80 7.22 -10.02
C GLY A 238 21.43 7.45 -9.36
N TRP A 239 21.42 8.25 -8.31
CA TRP A 239 20.20 8.56 -7.53
C TRP A 239 19.05 9.09 -8.39
N ALA A 240 19.34 9.94 -9.37
CA ALA A 240 18.33 10.53 -10.22
C ALA A 240 17.61 9.48 -11.09
N ASN A 241 18.34 8.53 -11.68
CA ASN A 241 17.73 7.46 -12.46
C ASN A 241 17.00 6.45 -11.59
N TYR A 242 17.50 6.17 -10.38
CA TYR A 242 16.85 5.31 -9.42
C TYR A 242 15.52 5.92 -8.97
N LEU A 243 15.52 7.17 -8.51
CA LEU A 243 14.31 7.90 -8.13
C LEU A 243 13.30 8.01 -9.29
N LYS A 244 13.79 8.26 -10.50
CA LYS A 244 12.95 8.34 -11.71
C LYS A 244 12.25 7.02 -12.01
N ILE A 245 12.95 5.90 -12.00
CA ILE A 245 12.39 4.58 -12.27
C ILE A 245 11.37 4.23 -11.19
N GLN A 246 11.71 4.40 -9.92
CA GLN A 246 10.84 4.08 -8.79
C GLN A 246 9.62 5.00 -8.75
N TYR A 247 9.79 6.29 -8.93
CA TYR A 247 8.72 7.29 -9.01
C TYR A 247 7.72 6.95 -10.11
N MET A 248 8.20 6.59 -11.28
CA MET A 248 7.34 6.27 -12.42
C MET A 248 6.55 4.97 -12.25
N TRP A 249 7.10 4.01 -11.53
CA TRP A 249 6.51 2.67 -11.44
C TRP A 249 5.47 2.54 -10.31
N SER A 250 5.65 3.29 -9.22
CA SER A 250 4.87 3.07 -8.00
C SER A 250 3.96 4.24 -7.64
N TRP A 251 4.33 5.44 -8.05
CA TRP A 251 3.74 6.66 -7.51
C TRP A 251 2.77 7.37 -8.45
N SER A 252 2.91 7.18 -9.77
CA SER A 252 2.06 7.89 -10.75
C SER A 252 0.56 7.67 -10.50
N VAL A 253 0.20 6.47 -10.02
CA VAL A 253 -1.19 6.10 -9.74
C VAL A 253 -1.65 6.52 -8.35
N LEU A 254 -0.75 6.39 -7.36
CA LEU A 254 -1.09 6.55 -5.95
C LEU A 254 -0.82 7.95 -5.42
N TRP A 255 -0.01 8.73 -6.13
CA TRP A 255 0.35 10.08 -5.75
C TRP A 255 -0.84 11.00 -5.42
N PRO A 256 -1.92 11.04 -6.20
CA PRO A 256 -3.08 11.83 -5.87
C PRO A 256 -3.70 11.46 -4.52
N ILE A 257 -3.78 10.16 -4.21
CA ILE A 257 -4.29 9.66 -2.93
C ILE A 257 -3.38 10.08 -1.78
N MET A 258 -2.06 9.95 -1.97
CA MET A 258 -1.07 10.31 -0.97
C MET A 258 -1.10 11.79 -0.62
N VAL A 259 -1.26 12.67 -1.61
CA VAL A 259 -1.37 14.13 -1.40
C VAL A 259 -2.62 14.47 -0.58
N ILE A 260 -3.77 13.86 -0.89
CA ILE A 260 -5.02 14.11 -0.13
C ILE A 260 -4.90 13.55 1.30
N ALA A 261 -4.32 12.36 1.47
CA ALA A 261 -4.07 11.80 2.78
C ALA A 261 -3.15 12.69 3.62
N ALA A 262 -2.07 13.22 3.02
CA ALA A 262 -1.17 14.16 3.66
C ALA A 262 -1.88 15.45 4.06
N ALA A 263 -2.70 16.02 3.18
CA ALA A 263 -3.51 17.19 3.48
C ALA A 263 -4.47 16.94 4.66
N GLY A 264 -5.08 15.75 4.71
CA GLY A 264 -5.94 15.33 5.83
C GLY A 264 -5.18 15.22 7.16
N VAL A 265 -3.95 14.69 7.15
CA VAL A 265 -3.09 14.63 8.35
C VAL A 265 -2.71 16.04 8.80
N VAL A 266 -2.24 16.88 7.89
CA VAL A 266 -1.85 18.27 8.20
C VAL A 266 -3.03 19.07 8.76
N SER A 267 -4.23 18.93 8.16
CA SER A 267 -5.44 19.57 8.68
C SER A 267 -5.77 19.09 10.10
N SER A 268 -5.71 17.78 10.36
CA SER A 268 -5.97 17.25 11.70
C SER A 268 -4.98 17.76 12.74
N LEU A 269 -3.69 17.87 12.39
CA LEU A 269 -2.66 18.42 13.27
C LEU A 269 -2.89 19.91 13.55
N ARG A 270 -3.17 20.69 12.50
CA ARG A 270 -3.41 22.14 12.61
C ARG A 270 -4.63 22.44 13.47
N ASP A 271 -5.72 21.72 13.22
CA ASP A 271 -7.01 21.94 13.89
C ASP A 271 -7.07 21.21 15.25
N ARG A 272 -5.97 20.57 15.68
CA ARG A 272 -5.84 19.78 16.93
C ARG A 272 -6.90 18.68 17.07
N ILE A 273 -7.36 18.16 15.94
CA ILE A 273 -8.36 17.08 15.90
C ILE A 273 -7.66 15.73 16.13
N LYS A 274 -8.31 14.85 16.89
CA LYS A 274 -7.79 13.50 17.14
C LYS A 274 -7.64 12.70 15.84
N MET A 275 -6.41 12.40 15.46
CA MET A 275 -6.12 11.62 14.25
C MET A 275 -6.73 10.22 14.32
N THR A 276 -7.22 9.72 13.20
CA THR A 276 -7.71 8.33 13.07
C THR A 276 -6.54 7.34 12.98
N ALA A 277 -6.82 6.04 13.11
CA ALA A 277 -5.79 5.00 12.94
C ALA A 277 -5.15 5.05 11.54
N SER A 278 -5.96 5.29 10.49
CA SER A 278 -5.47 5.45 9.13
C SER A 278 -4.56 6.67 8.96
N GLN A 279 -4.87 7.80 9.57
CA GLN A 279 -4.03 8.99 9.53
C GLN A 279 -2.71 8.80 10.29
N ILE A 280 -2.74 8.15 11.45
CA ILE A 280 -1.51 7.79 12.20
C ILE A 280 -0.65 6.86 11.35
N GLY A 281 -1.25 5.78 10.81
CA GLY A 281 -0.53 4.82 9.99
C GLY A 281 0.08 5.48 8.76
N PHE A 282 -0.66 6.35 8.09
CA PHE A 282 -0.14 7.10 6.94
C PHE A 282 1.01 8.03 7.33
N ALA A 283 0.90 8.78 8.44
CA ALA A 283 1.97 9.65 8.92
C ALA A 283 3.24 8.88 9.27
N VAL A 284 3.11 7.71 9.95
CA VAL A 284 4.25 6.83 10.24
C VAL A 284 4.90 6.35 8.95
N MET A 285 4.11 5.91 7.98
CA MET A 285 4.65 5.44 6.70
C MET A 285 5.30 6.55 5.90
N LEU A 286 4.76 7.77 5.96
CA LEU A 286 5.38 8.94 5.31
C LEU A 286 6.73 9.29 5.94
N LEU A 287 6.85 9.22 7.26
CA LEU A 287 8.12 9.42 7.99
C LEU A 287 9.12 8.27 7.74
N ALA A 288 8.62 7.05 7.57
CA ALA A 288 9.45 5.89 7.24
C ALA A 288 9.91 5.87 5.77
N MET A 289 9.25 6.66 4.91
CA MET A 289 9.58 6.72 3.49
C MET A 289 11.07 6.89 3.18
N PRO A 290 11.82 7.81 3.78
CA PRO A 290 13.25 7.92 3.50
C PRO A 290 14.04 6.64 3.78
N LEU A 291 13.65 5.85 4.79
CA LEU A 291 14.24 4.55 5.10
C LEU A 291 13.82 3.48 4.09
N LEU A 292 12.55 3.49 3.69
CA LEU A 292 12.02 2.61 2.66
C LEU A 292 12.58 2.93 1.28
N LEU A 293 13.05 4.17 1.05
CA LEU A 293 13.67 4.67 -0.15
C LEU A 293 15.00 3.98 -0.48
N LEU A 294 15.68 3.51 0.52
CA LEU A 294 16.96 2.81 0.39
C LEU A 294 16.78 1.36 -0.11
N GLY A 295 15.53 0.87 -0.12
CA GLY A 295 15.18 -0.48 -0.51
C GLY A 295 14.39 -0.58 -1.82
N ASP A 296 13.51 -1.56 -1.88
CA ASP A 296 12.65 -1.83 -3.03
C ASP A 296 11.35 -0.98 -2.98
N TRP A 297 11.45 0.22 -3.45
CA TRP A 297 10.41 1.25 -3.38
C TRP A 297 9.04 0.86 -3.90
N GLY A 298 9.01 0.22 -5.06
CA GLY A 298 7.77 -0.12 -5.72
C GLY A 298 6.88 -1.00 -4.89
N ARG A 299 7.48 -1.86 -4.09
CA ARG A 299 6.79 -2.84 -3.26
C ARG A 299 6.57 -2.33 -1.84
N SER A 300 7.51 -1.55 -1.30
CA SER A 300 7.41 -1.00 0.07
C SER A 300 6.26 0.00 0.23
N VAL A 301 5.95 0.75 -0.81
CA VAL A 301 4.80 1.69 -0.84
C VAL A 301 3.46 0.98 -0.64
N LEU A 302 3.35 -0.31 -1.00
CA LEU A 302 2.10 -1.07 -0.85
C LEU A 302 1.58 -1.09 0.60
N ILE A 303 2.47 -1.02 1.60
CA ILE A 303 2.04 -0.97 3.01
C ILE A 303 1.40 0.39 3.35
N ALA A 304 1.85 1.48 2.72
CA ALA A 304 1.30 2.82 2.96
C ALA A 304 -0.07 3.02 2.31
N VAL A 305 -0.34 2.32 1.21
CA VAL A 305 -1.54 2.50 0.37
C VAL A 305 -2.85 2.33 1.13
N PRO A 306 -3.09 1.27 1.92
CA PRO A 306 -4.33 1.12 2.66
C PRO A 306 -4.60 2.30 3.59
N PHE A 307 -3.57 2.77 4.31
CA PHE A 307 -3.68 3.92 5.20
C PHE A 307 -3.99 5.20 4.44
N ALA A 308 -3.29 5.45 3.31
CA ALA A 308 -3.51 6.61 2.46
C ALA A 308 -4.92 6.64 1.88
N VAL A 309 -5.39 5.52 1.31
CA VAL A 309 -6.72 5.39 0.71
C VAL A 309 -7.82 5.70 1.72
N ILE A 310 -7.73 5.14 2.93
CA ILE A 310 -8.75 5.32 3.95
C ILE A 310 -8.66 6.71 4.58
N ALA A 311 -7.46 7.27 4.77
CA ALA A 311 -7.29 8.64 5.22
C ALA A 311 -7.85 9.65 4.19
N ALA A 312 -7.69 9.39 2.90
CA ALA A 312 -8.22 10.22 1.82
C ALA A 312 -9.75 10.11 1.68
N ALA A 313 -10.34 8.95 1.98
CA ALA A 313 -11.76 8.69 1.75
C ALA A 313 -12.71 9.66 2.48
N SER A 314 -12.31 10.17 3.64
CA SER A 314 -13.07 11.16 4.41
C SER A 314 -12.85 12.61 3.93
N HIS A 315 -11.90 12.86 3.04
CA HIS A 315 -11.59 14.20 2.56
C HIS A 315 -12.59 14.65 1.48
N PRO A 316 -13.06 15.91 1.48
CA PRO A 316 -14.03 16.41 0.48
C PRO A 316 -13.60 16.20 -0.98
N LEU A 317 -12.30 16.29 -1.27
CA LEU A 317 -11.76 16.04 -2.61
C LEU A 317 -11.94 14.59 -3.10
N ALA A 318 -12.17 13.62 -2.21
CA ALA A 318 -12.53 12.26 -2.60
C ALA A 318 -13.89 12.18 -3.31
N ARG A 319 -14.69 13.25 -3.28
CA ARG A 319 -15.96 13.40 -4.01
C ARG A 319 -15.83 14.23 -5.29
N ASP A 320 -14.65 14.78 -5.56
CA ASP A 320 -14.40 15.58 -6.76
C ASP A 320 -14.32 14.68 -7.99
N ARG A 321 -15.16 14.95 -9.00
CA ARG A 321 -15.26 14.13 -10.21
C ARG A 321 -13.98 14.12 -11.04
N TYR A 322 -13.26 15.22 -11.10
CA TYR A 322 -11.99 15.29 -11.84
C TYR A 322 -10.91 14.48 -11.14
N PHE A 323 -10.87 14.53 -9.81
CA PHE A 323 -9.96 13.70 -9.02
C PHE A 323 -10.24 12.20 -9.23
N ILE A 324 -11.51 11.80 -9.14
CA ILE A 324 -11.96 10.41 -9.36
C ILE A 324 -11.57 9.93 -10.75
N PHE A 325 -11.82 10.76 -11.78
CA PHE A 325 -11.45 10.47 -13.16
C PHE A 325 -9.93 10.32 -13.35
N LEU A 326 -9.14 11.25 -12.82
CA LEU A 326 -7.68 11.19 -12.90
C LEU A 326 -7.10 9.95 -12.19
N LEU A 327 -7.68 9.56 -11.07
CA LEU A 327 -7.29 8.35 -10.33
C LEU A 327 -7.55 7.09 -11.16
N ALA A 328 -8.75 6.97 -11.74
CA ALA A 328 -9.11 5.84 -12.59
C ALA A 328 -8.24 5.76 -13.86
N LEU A 329 -8.02 6.92 -14.53
CA LEU A 329 -7.18 7.00 -15.71
C LEU A 329 -5.72 6.63 -15.40
N GLY A 330 -5.19 7.08 -14.26
CA GLY A 330 -3.85 6.73 -13.80
C GLY A 330 -3.69 5.24 -13.63
N GLY A 331 -4.68 4.57 -13.02
CA GLY A 331 -4.70 3.12 -12.87
C GLY A 331 -4.65 2.37 -14.18
N LEU A 332 -5.56 2.68 -15.07
CA LEU A 332 -5.64 2.08 -16.41
C LEU A 332 -4.35 2.29 -17.20
N SER A 333 -3.79 3.51 -17.18
CA SER A 333 -2.54 3.80 -17.89
C SER A 333 -1.36 2.98 -17.37
N THR A 334 -1.30 2.71 -16.05
CA THR A 334 -0.26 1.86 -15.46
C THR A 334 -0.39 0.41 -15.93
N ALA A 335 -1.60 -0.13 -15.97
CA ALA A 335 -1.84 -1.49 -16.45
C ALA A 335 -1.50 -1.66 -17.93
N LEU A 336 -1.83 -0.67 -18.74
CA LEU A 336 -1.57 -0.70 -20.19
C LEU A 336 -0.09 -0.47 -20.55
N ALA A 337 0.64 0.31 -19.74
CA ALA A 337 2.06 0.59 -19.99
C ALA A 337 2.98 -0.59 -19.68
N ARG A 338 2.59 -1.50 -18.79
CA ARG A 338 3.48 -2.54 -18.27
C ARG A 338 3.69 -3.79 -19.14
N PRO A 339 2.77 -4.26 -19.99
CA PRO A 339 3.05 -5.37 -20.90
C PRO A 339 4.23 -5.13 -21.83
N PHE A 340 4.60 -3.87 -22.05
CA PHE A 340 5.72 -3.45 -22.88
C PHE A 340 7.08 -3.45 -22.16
N HIS A 341 7.12 -3.92 -20.90
CA HIS A 341 8.35 -3.96 -20.10
C HIS A 341 9.18 -5.23 -20.24
N SER A 342 8.75 -6.19 -21.03
CA SER A 342 9.54 -7.39 -21.31
C SER A 342 10.60 -7.09 -22.37
N THR A 343 11.63 -6.27 -22.04
CA THR A 343 12.77 -6.00 -22.95
C THR A 343 12.38 -5.55 -24.38
N PRO A 344 12.55 -4.33 -24.74
CA PRO A 344 13.32 -3.21 -24.18
C PRO A 344 12.49 -2.31 -23.27
N PRO A 345 13.12 -1.31 -22.58
CA PRO A 345 12.39 -0.37 -21.75
C PRO A 345 11.29 0.34 -22.57
N PRO A 346 10.17 0.74 -21.91
CA PRO A 346 9.06 1.39 -22.60
C PRO A 346 9.57 2.56 -23.42
N PRO A 347 8.92 2.85 -24.55
CA PRO A 347 9.29 4.01 -25.34
C PRO A 347 9.38 5.25 -24.45
N ARG A 348 10.48 5.98 -24.53
CA ARG A 348 10.73 7.18 -23.71
C ARG A 348 9.56 8.16 -23.73
N VAL A 349 8.83 8.21 -24.86
CA VAL A 349 7.64 9.02 -25.05
C VAL A 349 6.52 8.62 -24.08
N LEU A 350 6.21 7.32 -23.92
CA LEU A 350 5.16 6.86 -23.02
C LEU A 350 5.52 7.17 -21.57
N THR A 351 6.78 6.97 -21.21
CA THR A 351 7.35 7.29 -19.92
C THR A 351 7.22 8.78 -19.59
N VAL A 352 7.59 9.65 -20.53
CA VAL A 352 7.47 11.10 -20.38
C VAL A 352 6.01 11.53 -20.30
N ALA A 353 5.14 10.98 -21.15
CA ALA A 353 3.71 11.28 -21.12
C ALA A 353 3.05 10.91 -19.79
N MET A 354 3.33 9.73 -19.26
CA MET A 354 2.80 9.30 -17.94
C MET A 354 3.32 10.17 -16.80
N THR A 355 4.60 10.55 -16.83
CA THR A 355 5.17 11.47 -15.84
C THR A 355 4.50 12.85 -15.94
N ALA A 356 4.32 13.38 -17.13
CA ALA A 356 3.67 14.66 -17.35
C ALA A 356 2.21 14.67 -16.87
N ILE A 357 1.45 13.62 -17.15
CA ILE A 357 0.07 13.44 -16.67
C ILE A 357 0.04 13.38 -15.14
N SER A 358 0.94 12.61 -14.53
CA SER A 358 1.03 12.49 -13.07
C SER A 358 1.40 13.82 -12.39
N VAL A 359 2.35 14.57 -12.96
CA VAL A 359 2.75 15.89 -12.45
C VAL A 359 1.60 16.89 -12.62
N ALA A 360 0.96 16.93 -13.79
CA ALA A 360 -0.19 17.82 -14.04
C ALA A 360 -1.36 17.50 -13.08
N ALA A 361 -1.69 16.23 -12.88
CA ALA A 361 -2.70 15.80 -11.92
C ALA A 361 -2.35 16.25 -10.51
N SER A 362 -1.09 16.08 -10.09
CA SER A 362 -0.61 16.48 -8.76
C SER A 362 -0.70 18.00 -8.54
N LEU A 363 -0.33 18.80 -9.54
CA LEU A 363 -0.44 20.27 -9.49
C LEU A 363 -1.90 20.73 -9.43
N LEU A 364 -2.79 20.13 -10.21
CA LEU A 364 -4.23 20.42 -10.18
C LEU A 364 -4.83 20.12 -8.81
N ILE A 365 -4.45 18.98 -8.21
CA ILE A 365 -4.90 18.59 -6.88
C ILE A 365 -4.36 19.55 -5.82
N ALA A 366 -3.07 19.88 -5.86
CA ALA A 366 -2.46 20.83 -4.93
C ALA A 366 -3.16 22.21 -5.02
N ASN A 367 -3.41 22.72 -6.21
CA ASN A 367 -4.15 23.97 -6.41
C ASN A 367 -5.56 23.91 -5.85
N ARG A 368 -6.29 22.79 -6.02
CA ARG A 368 -7.62 22.62 -5.45
C ARG A 368 -7.61 22.53 -3.92
N ILE A 369 -6.61 21.87 -3.32
CA ILE A 369 -6.42 21.83 -1.87
C ILE A 369 -6.21 23.24 -1.32
N LEU A 370 -5.36 24.05 -1.98
CA LEU A 370 -5.09 25.43 -1.57
C LEU A 370 -6.36 26.30 -1.66
N ARG A 371 -7.12 26.21 -2.75
CA ARG A 371 -8.38 26.94 -2.90
C ARG A 371 -9.42 26.54 -1.86
N PHE A 372 -9.54 25.25 -1.54
CA PHE A 372 -10.46 24.75 -0.54
C PHE A 372 -10.09 25.24 0.89
N SER A 373 -8.80 25.25 1.20
CA SER A 373 -8.31 25.81 2.47
C SER A 373 -8.57 27.31 2.57
N ALA A 374 -8.36 28.07 1.50
CA ALA A 374 -8.61 29.51 1.46
C ALA A 374 -10.10 29.84 1.63
N SER A 375 -11.01 29.08 0.99
CA SER A 375 -12.47 29.30 1.14
C SER A 375 -12.95 29.02 2.56
N LYS A 376 -12.43 28.01 3.22
CA LYS A 376 -12.77 27.70 4.61
C LYS A 376 -12.29 28.79 5.59
N THR A 377 -11.11 29.35 5.35
CA THR A 377 -10.57 30.47 6.14
C THR A 377 -11.43 31.73 5.97
N LYS A 378 -11.89 32.00 4.74
CA LYS A 378 -12.74 33.15 4.45
C LYS A 378 -14.11 33.05 5.12
N SER A 379 -14.73 31.87 5.11
CA SER A 379 -16.03 31.62 5.79
C SER A 379 -15.95 31.67 7.33
N GLN A 380 -14.76 31.46 7.89
CA GLN A 380 -14.53 31.60 9.33
C GLN A 380 -14.21 33.03 9.77
N LEU A 381 -13.70 33.85 8.85
CA LEU A 381 -13.39 35.25 9.11
C LEU A 381 -14.58 36.20 8.92
N ASP A 382 -15.66 35.72 8.27
CA ASP A 382 -16.86 36.51 7.95
C ASP A 382 -18.15 35.97 8.63
N PRO A 383 -18.16 35.62 9.93
CA PRO A 383 -19.41 35.28 10.61
C PRO A 383 -20.31 36.51 10.86
N ALA A 384 -19.76 37.74 10.66
CA ALA A 384 -20.50 38.97 10.92
C ALA A 384 -21.40 39.42 9.73
N MET A 385 -21.17 38.98 8.52
CA MET A 385 -21.99 39.38 7.38
C MET A 385 -23.31 38.62 7.26
N ASP A 386 -23.40 37.38 7.77
CA ASP A 386 -24.65 36.61 7.72
C ASP A 386 -25.68 37.04 8.84
N MET A 387 -25.22 37.67 9.91
CA MET A 387 -26.14 38.14 10.96
C MET A 387 -26.92 39.42 10.57
N HIS A 388 -26.37 40.27 9.68
CA HIS A 388 -27.05 41.48 9.24
C HIS A 388 -28.09 41.25 8.13
N SER A 389 -28.05 40.12 7.44
CA SER A 389 -29.05 39.78 6.41
C SER A 389 -30.37 39.23 7.01
N HIS A 390 -30.38 38.76 8.24
CA HIS A 390 -31.58 38.27 8.93
C HIS A 390 -32.32 39.32 9.75
N GLU A 391 -31.68 40.43 10.15
CA GLU A 391 -32.37 41.49 10.88
C GLU A 391 -33.15 42.48 9.98
N ALA A 392 -32.85 42.50 8.67
CA ALA A 392 -33.54 43.39 7.72
C ALA A 392 -34.85 42.81 7.14
N ALA A 393 -35.34 41.66 7.63
CA ALA A 393 -36.52 40.97 7.10
C ALA A 393 -37.63 40.75 8.15
N LEU A 394 -37.79 41.68 9.13
CA LEU A 394 -38.97 41.72 9.99
C LEU A 394 -39.74 43.02 9.67
N PRO A 395 -41.05 42.90 9.35
CA PRO A 395 -41.89 44.04 9.01
C PRO A 395 -42.24 44.94 10.22
#